data_766f3eb8f06ba64016879a0b66e93d29
#
_entry.id   766f3eb8f06ba64016879a0b66e93d29
#
_cell.length_a   1.000
_cell.length_b   1.000
_cell.length_c   1.000
_cell.angle_alpha   90.00
_cell.angle_beta   90.00
_cell.angle_gamma   90.00
#
_symmetry.space_group_name_H-M   'P 1'
#
loop_
_entity.id
_entity.type
_entity.pdbx_description
1 polymer ?
#
loop_
_entity_poly.entity_id
_entity_poly.type
_entity_poly.pdbx_seq_one_letter_code
_entity_poly.pdbx_strand_id
1 'polypeptide(L)'
;MTDWFARPVFYVTEVEASLHFYVDRLGFTSPWRYEEGGKVYVAQVDRQGCAIILSATWPDKTDKGLLFVSLNVQPETHKAAVAALDELRAEFEARGVSVKDGSWGYRLLIVNDPDGNQLFFNYPHDPASGKDR
;
A
#
# COMPACT_ATOMS: atom_id res chain seq x y z
N MET A 1 -21.00 -21.66 4.14
CA MET A 1 -20.52 -20.79 3.06
C MET A 1 -19.19 -20.17 3.44
N THR A 2 -18.26 -20.11 2.54
CA THR A 2 -16.91 -19.63 2.81
C THR A 2 -16.69 -18.32 2.08
N ASP A 3 -16.23 -17.31 2.81
CA ASP A 3 -15.84 -16.04 2.20
C ASP A 3 -14.43 -16.12 1.68
N TRP A 4 -14.17 -15.42 0.60
CA TRP A 4 -12.86 -15.35 -0.01
C TRP A 4 -12.27 -13.96 0.22
N PHE A 5 -10.98 -13.89 0.42
CA PHE A 5 -10.25 -12.64 0.36
C PHE A 5 -8.88 -12.90 -0.26
N ALA A 6 -8.34 -11.89 -0.91
CA ALA A 6 -7.07 -12.01 -1.60
C ALA A 6 -6.01 -11.17 -0.89
N ARG A 7 -4.78 -11.66 -0.92
CA ARG A 7 -3.63 -10.91 -0.40
C ARG A 7 -2.58 -10.87 -1.50
N PRO A 8 -2.24 -9.69 -2.01
CA PRO A 8 -1.17 -9.59 -3.00
C PRO A 8 0.17 -9.94 -2.37
N VAL A 9 1.08 -10.45 -3.19
CA VAL A 9 2.44 -10.76 -2.77
C VAL A 9 3.38 -9.80 -3.49
N PHE A 10 4.17 -9.06 -2.71
CA PHE A 10 5.24 -8.24 -3.24
C PHE A 10 6.56 -8.96 -2.99
N TYR A 11 7.31 -9.19 -4.05
CA TYR A 11 8.64 -9.77 -3.89
C TYR A 11 9.63 -8.67 -3.53
N VAL A 12 10.46 -8.94 -2.53
CA VAL A 12 11.41 -7.99 -1.97
C VAL A 12 12.76 -8.66 -1.82
N THR A 13 13.82 -7.87 -1.67
CA THR A 13 15.16 -8.42 -1.49
C THR A 13 15.41 -8.81 -0.05
N GLU A 14 14.94 -8.00 0.91
CA GLU A 14 15.08 -8.28 2.33
C GLU A 14 13.80 -7.91 3.06
N VAL A 15 13.14 -8.90 3.65
CA VAL A 15 11.87 -8.67 4.33
C VAL A 15 12.03 -7.71 5.51
N GLU A 16 13.14 -7.81 6.25
CA GLU A 16 13.34 -6.94 7.41
C GLU A 16 13.43 -5.47 7.01
N ALA A 17 14.12 -5.14 5.92
CA ALA A 17 14.18 -3.79 5.41
C ALA A 17 12.80 -3.31 4.94
N SER A 18 12.04 -4.18 4.29
CA SER A 18 10.68 -3.88 3.87
C SER A 18 9.76 -3.65 5.08
N LEU A 19 9.92 -4.44 6.15
CA LEU A 19 9.14 -4.22 7.36
C LEU A 19 9.39 -2.84 7.97
N HIS A 20 10.63 -2.36 7.96
CA HIS A 20 10.91 -1.00 8.43
C HIS A 20 10.15 0.03 7.61
N PHE A 21 10.09 -0.17 6.29
CA PHE A 21 9.36 0.75 5.44
C PHE A 21 7.85 0.68 5.69
N TYR A 22 7.27 -0.50 5.61
CA TYR A 22 5.81 -0.65 5.73
C TYR A 22 5.32 -0.35 7.14
N VAL A 23 6.02 -0.79 8.16
CA VAL A 23 5.59 -0.61 9.55
C VAL A 23 5.94 0.79 10.05
N ASP A 24 7.21 1.18 9.93
CA ASP A 24 7.67 2.43 10.55
C ASP A 24 7.28 3.67 9.74
N ARG A 25 7.21 3.54 8.43
CA ARG A 25 6.93 4.70 7.57
C ARG A 25 5.52 4.75 7.02
N LEU A 26 4.94 3.61 6.65
CA LEU A 26 3.59 3.59 6.12
C LEU A 26 2.51 3.25 7.17
N GLY A 27 2.91 2.95 8.40
CA GLY A 27 1.96 2.74 9.49
C GLY A 27 1.25 1.40 9.47
N PHE A 28 1.79 0.41 8.80
CA PHE A 28 1.25 -0.95 8.82
C PHE A 28 1.65 -1.66 10.10
N THR A 29 0.94 -2.73 10.43
CA THR A 29 1.36 -3.70 11.47
C THR A 29 1.77 -4.99 10.80
N SER A 30 2.54 -5.84 11.48
CA SER A 30 2.95 -7.13 10.94
C SER A 30 2.44 -8.25 11.84
N PRO A 31 1.32 -8.91 11.47
CA PRO A 31 0.73 -9.93 12.34
C PRO A 31 1.49 -11.25 12.38
N TRP A 32 2.26 -11.56 11.34
CA TRP A 32 3.07 -12.78 11.36
C TRP A 32 4.26 -12.67 10.41
N ARG A 33 5.24 -13.50 10.65
CA ARG A 33 6.42 -13.63 9.80
C ARG A 33 6.92 -15.07 9.84
N TYR A 34 7.56 -15.50 8.76
CA TYR A 34 8.23 -16.78 8.68
C TYR A 34 9.74 -16.54 8.74
N GLU A 35 10.37 -17.14 9.73
CA GLU A 35 11.77 -16.94 10.01
C GLU A 35 12.49 -18.30 9.99
N GLU A 36 13.67 -18.35 9.40
CA GLU A 36 14.46 -19.54 9.34
C GLU A 36 15.94 -19.15 9.40
N GLY A 37 16.69 -19.78 10.31
CA GLY A 37 18.11 -19.50 10.47
C GLY A 37 18.39 -18.04 10.86
N GLY A 38 17.49 -17.42 11.61
CA GLY A 38 17.63 -16.02 12.02
C GLY A 38 17.26 -15.00 10.96
N LYS A 39 16.77 -15.45 9.81
CA LYS A 39 16.37 -14.56 8.71
C LYS A 39 14.88 -14.67 8.44
N VAL A 40 14.24 -13.52 8.23
CA VAL A 40 12.82 -13.47 7.87
C VAL A 40 12.70 -13.58 6.36
N TYR A 41 11.97 -14.59 5.88
CA TYR A 41 11.77 -14.83 4.46
C TYR A 41 10.42 -14.35 3.94
N VAL A 42 9.40 -14.36 4.79
CA VAL A 42 8.05 -13.94 4.41
C VAL A 42 7.43 -13.25 5.62
N ALA A 43 6.68 -12.19 5.37
CA ALA A 43 5.91 -11.52 6.42
C ALA A 43 4.64 -10.96 5.81
N GLN A 44 3.63 -10.77 6.64
CA GLN A 44 2.44 -10.05 6.24
C GLN A 44 2.42 -8.69 6.91
N VAL A 45 1.97 -7.68 6.19
CA VAL A 45 1.75 -6.34 6.74
C VAL A 45 0.31 -5.95 6.48
N ASP A 46 -0.31 -5.34 7.49
CA ASP A 46 -1.71 -4.95 7.46
C ASP A 46 -1.90 -3.50 7.86
N ARG A 47 -2.76 -2.80 7.15
CA ARG A 47 -3.27 -1.52 7.61
C ARG A 47 -4.73 -1.42 7.17
N GLN A 48 -5.63 -1.35 8.15
CA GLN A 48 -7.07 -1.34 7.90
C GLN A 48 -7.45 -2.56 7.05
N GLY A 49 -8.11 -2.39 5.93
CA GLY A 49 -8.49 -3.51 5.06
C GLY A 49 -7.42 -3.95 4.06
N CYS A 50 -6.23 -3.37 4.14
CA CYS A 50 -5.14 -3.67 3.20
C CYS A 50 -4.18 -4.66 3.84
N ALA A 51 -3.99 -5.83 3.21
CA ALA A 51 -3.04 -6.84 3.66
C ALA A 51 -2.13 -7.21 2.50
N ILE A 52 -0.82 -7.22 2.75
CA ILE A 52 0.19 -7.52 1.73
C ILE A 52 1.15 -8.56 2.29
N ILE A 53 1.49 -9.55 1.49
CA ILE A 53 2.55 -10.50 1.84
C ILE A 53 3.85 -10.02 1.20
N LEU A 54 4.89 -9.91 2.02
CA LEU A 54 6.24 -9.55 1.57
C LEU A 54 7.07 -10.82 1.55
N SER A 55 7.69 -11.14 0.43
CA SER A 55 8.42 -12.39 0.27
C SER A 55 9.79 -12.17 -0.37
N ALA A 56 10.82 -12.67 0.27
CA ALA A 56 12.18 -12.66 -0.27
C ALA A 56 12.56 -14.00 -0.90
N THR A 57 11.58 -14.85 -1.21
CA THR A 57 11.84 -16.19 -1.76
C THR A 57 12.13 -16.15 -3.27
N TRP A 58 11.88 -15.05 -3.93
CA TRP A 58 12.12 -14.93 -5.37
C TRP A 58 12.64 -13.53 -5.73
N PRO A 59 13.94 -13.27 -5.49
CA PRO A 59 14.51 -11.93 -5.69
C PRO A 59 14.41 -11.39 -7.13
N ASP A 60 14.31 -12.27 -8.12
CA ASP A 60 14.22 -11.85 -9.51
C ASP A 60 12.88 -11.19 -9.86
N LYS A 61 11.90 -11.27 -8.97
CA LYS A 61 10.57 -10.69 -9.20
C LYS A 61 10.32 -9.40 -8.44
N THR A 62 11.37 -8.77 -7.92
CA THR A 62 11.23 -7.46 -7.29
C THR A 62 10.84 -6.40 -8.33
N ASP A 63 10.35 -5.26 -7.86
CA ASP A 63 9.94 -4.09 -8.64
C ASP A 63 8.75 -4.29 -9.59
N LYS A 64 8.06 -5.41 -9.48
CA LYS A 64 6.94 -5.74 -10.39
C LYS A 64 5.57 -5.67 -9.72
N GLY A 65 5.53 -5.40 -8.42
CA GLY A 65 4.27 -5.35 -7.69
C GLY A 65 3.58 -4.01 -7.88
N LEU A 66 2.27 -4.06 -8.00
CA LEU A 66 1.44 -2.86 -8.02
C LEU A 66 0.15 -3.17 -7.28
N LEU A 67 -0.15 -2.36 -6.27
CA LEU A 67 -1.38 -2.48 -5.50
C LEU A 67 -2.14 -1.18 -5.55
N PHE A 68 -3.43 -1.26 -5.87
CA PHE A 68 -4.32 -0.13 -5.91
C PHE A 68 -5.12 -0.12 -4.62
N VAL A 69 -4.92 0.90 -3.79
CA VAL A 69 -5.55 1.01 -2.48
C VAL A 69 -6.55 2.16 -2.50
N SER A 70 -7.81 1.84 -2.25
CA SER A 70 -8.86 2.85 -2.21
C SER A 70 -9.16 3.23 -0.78
N LEU A 71 -9.17 4.53 -0.51
CA LEU A 71 -9.52 5.06 0.80
C LEU A 71 -11.04 5.11 0.90
N ASN A 72 -11.59 4.39 1.88
CA ASN A 72 -13.03 4.35 2.08
C ASN A 72 -13.43 5.50 2.99
N VAL A 73 -13.96 6.57 2.42
CA VAL A 73 -14.26 7.82 3.11
C VAL A 73 -15.74 7.90 3.44
N GLN A 74 -16.06 8.24 4.68
CA GLN A 74 -17.42 8.39 5.18
C GLN A 74 -17.59 9.74 5.89
N PRO A 75 -18.51 10.62 5.50
CA PRO A 75 -19.39 10.51 4.32
C PRO A 75 -18.61 10.72 3.02
N GLU A 76 -19.08 10.08 1.97
CA GLU A 76 -18.39 10.10 0.70
C GLU A 76 -18.70 11.37 -0.07
N THR A 77 -17.98 12.42 0.22
CA THR A 77 -18.00 13.64 -0.58
C THR A 77 -16.67 13.82 -1.25
N HIS A 78 -16.67 14.49 -2.39
CA HIS A 78 -15.43 14.78 -3.09
C HIS A 78 -14.45 15.55 -2.20
N LYS A 79 -14.95 16.53 -1.46
CA LYS A 79 -14.12 17.32 -0.54
C LYS A 79 -13.48 16.47 0.55
N ALA A 80 -14.25 15.57 1.16
CA ALA A 80 -13.74 14.68 2.20
C ALA A 80 -12.71 13.70 1.63
N ALA A 81 -12.93 13.21 0.42
CA ALA A 81 -12.01 12.30 -0.24
C ALA A 81 -10.67 12.97 -0.55
N VAL A 82 -10.72 14.20 -1.08
CA VAL A 82 -9.50 14.97 -1.33
C VAL A 82 -8.74 15.23 -0.04
N ALA A 83 -9.45 15.61 1.02
CA ALA A 83 -8.83 15.84 2.33
C ALA A 83 -8.16 14.57 2.86
N ALA A 84 -8.79 13.41 2.69
CA ALA A 84 -8.23 12.14 3.14
C ALA A 84 -6.91 11.81 2.40
N LEU A 85 -6.85 12.05 1.11
CA LEU A 85 -5.61 11.87 0.35
C LEU A 85 -4.53 12.83 0.81
N ASP A 86 -4.88 14.11 1.01
CA ASP A 86 -3.92 15.11 1.46
C ASP A 86 -3.38 14.80 2.85
N GLU A 87 -4.23 14.30 3.75
CA GLU A 87 -3.80 13.89 5.08
C GLU A 87 -2.86 12.69 5.03
N LEU A 88 -3.18 11.71 4.17
CA LEU A 88 -2.33 10.54 4.01
C LEU A 88 -0.97 10.94 3.44
N ARG A 89 -0.93 11.83 2.45
CA ARG A 89 0.31 12.34 1.91
C ARG A 89 1.15 13.02 3.00
N ALA A 90 0.54 13.88 3.80
CA ALA A 90 1.24 14.57 4.86
C ALA A 90 1.79 13.58 5.91
N GLU A 91 1.03 12.56 6.25
CA GLU A 91 1.48 11.51 7.17
C GLU A 91 2.73 10.81 6.66
N PHE A 92 2.70 10.38 5.39
CA PHE A 92 3.84 9.68 4.80
C PHE A 92 5.06 10.59 4.65
N GLU A 93 4.86 11.82 4.19
CA GLU A 93 5.97 12.77 4.02
C GLU A 93 6.61 13.11 5.36
N ALA A 94 5.83 13.20 6.43
CA ALA A 94 6.36 13.43 7.76
C ALA A 94 7.25 12.28 8.25
N ARG A 95 7.08 11.09 7.67
CA ARG A 95 7.91 9.92 7.98
C ARG A 95 9.00 9.67 6.95
N GLY A 96 9.27 10.64 6.10
CA GLY A 96 10.34 10.57 5.13
C GLY A 96 10.03 9.78 3.87
N VAL A 97 8.75 9.52 3.58
CA VAL A 97 8.35 8.81 2.37
C VAL A 97 8.16 9.83 1.25
N SER A 98 8.70 9.54 0.09
CA SER A 98 8.48 10.35 -1.11
C SER A 98 7.15 9.94 -1.73
N VAL A 99 6.23 10.88 -1.87
CA VAL A 99 4.91 10.65 -2.45
C VAL A 99 4.79 11.46 -3.72
N LYS A 100 4.39 10.80 -4.80
CA LYS A 100 4.21 11.46 -6.10
C LYS A 100 2.74 11.53 -6.46
N ASP A 101 2.37 12.57 -7.21
CA ASP A 101 1.03 12.64 -7.79
C ASP A 101 1.01 11.89 -9.11
N GLY A 102 -0.08 11.19 -9.38
CA GLY A 102 -0.31 10.52 -10.63
C GLY A 102 -1.75 10.71 -11.06
N SER A 103 -2.06 10.21 -12.26
CA SER A 103 -3.42 10.34 -12.80
C SER A 103 -3.77 9.17 -13.70
N TRP A 104 -4.95 8.59 -13.45
CA TRP A 104 -5.62 7.64 -14.33
C TRP A 104 -6.98 8.22 -14.72
N GLY A 105 -7.00 9.51 -15.16
CA GLY A 105 -8.25 10.24 -15.32
C GLY A 105 -8.78 10.81 -14.02
N TYR A 106 -8.15 10.51 -12.91
CA TYR A 106 -8.42 11.04 -11.57
C TYR A 106 -7.14 10.96 -10.76
N ARG A 107 -7.10 11.69 -9.66
CA ARG A 107 -5.90 11.84 -8.84
C ARG A 107 -5.49 10.55 -8.14
N LEU A 108 -4.21 10.25 -8.22
CA LEU A 108 -3.59 9.14 -7.48
C LEU A 108 -2.42 9.68 -6.67
N LEU A 109 -2.15 9.04 -5.53
CA LEU A 109 -0.86 9.19 -4.84
C LEU A 109 -0.07 7.93 -5.07
N ILE A 110 1.19 8.08 -5.46
CA ILE A 110 2.07 6.97 -5.80
C ILE A 110 3.19 6.87 -4.76
N VAL A 111 3.32 5.70 -4.16
CA VAL A 111 4.39 5.38 -3.21
C VAL A 111 5.15 4.18 -3.73
N ASN A 112 6.47 4.29 -3.80
CA ASN A 112 7.33 3.17 -4.15
C ASN A 112 7.93 2.60 -2.86
N ASP A 113 7.91 1.28 -2.73
CA ASP A 113 8.62 0.64 -1.63
C ASP A 113 10.13 0.56 -1.95
N PRO A 114 10.98 0.10 -1.01
CA PRO A 114 12.43 0.05 -1.25
C PRO A 114 12.85 -0.80 -2.44
N ASP A 115 12.03 -1.76 -2.85
CA ASP A 115 12.34 -2.65 -3.97
C ASP A 115 11.65 -2.23 -5.27
N GLY A 116 10.99 -1.06 -5.28
CA GLY A 116 10.33 -0.56 -6.48
C GLY A 116 8.92 -1.06 -6.68
N ASN A 117 8.36 -1.85 -5.75
CA ASN A 117 6.94 -2.18 -5.79
C ASN A 117 6.13 -0.92 -5.50
N GLN A 118 4.97 -0.80 -6.12
CA GLN A 118 4.20 0.44 -6.07
C GLN A 118 2.87 0.28 -5.37
N LEU A 119 2.51 1.29 -4.57
CA LEU A 119 1.17 1.43 -4.01
C LEU A 119 0.57 2.70 -4.59
N PHE A 120 -0.59 2.55 -5.20
CA PHE A 120 -1.36 3.67 -5.75
C PHE A 120 -2.55 3.90 -4.84
N PHE A 121 -2.63 5.07 -4.23
CA PHE A 121 -3.72 5.42 -3.33
C PHE A 121 -4.70 6.34 -4.02
N ASN A 122 -5.99 6.03 -3.89
CA ASN A 122 -7.03 6.90 -4.38
C ASN A 122 -8.24 6.80 -3.44
N TYR A 123 -9.33 7.44 -3.82
CA TYR A 123 -10.63 7.26 -3.16
C TYR A 123 -11.62 6.66 -4.16
N PRO A 124 -12.61 5.89 -3.69
CA PRO A 124 -13.64 5.40 -4.59
C PRO A 124 -14.41 6.58 -5.17
N HIS A 125 -14.78 6.51 -6.44
CA HIS A 125 -15.63 7.53 -7.04
C HIS A 125 -16.81 6.87 -7.68
N ASP A 126 -17.88 7.66 -7.76
CA ASP A 126 -19.11 7.22 -8.37
C ASP A 126 -18.97 7.23 -9.88
N PRO A 127 -18.95 6.09 -10.55
CA PRO A 127 -18.84 6.06 -12.00
C PRO A 127 -19.99 6.77 -12.69
N ALA A 128 -21.15 6.88 -12.05
CA ALA A 128 -22.29 7.56 -12.63
C ALA A 128 -22.14 9.07 -12.68
N SER A 129 -21.34 9.66 -11.78
CA SER A 129 -21.14 11.10 -11.78
C SER A 129 -20.18 11.58 -12.88
N GLY A 130 -19.22 10.74 -13.23
CA GLY A 130 -18.20 11.09 -14.20
C GLY A 130 -17.33 12.27 -13.82
N LYS A 131 -17.40 12.76 -12.59
CA LYS A 131 -16.77 14.02 -12.18
C LYS A 131 -15.37 13.86 -11.62
N ASP A 132 -15.04 12.70 -11.12
CA ASP A 132 -13.76 12.47 -10.44
C ASP A 132 -12.71 11.89 -11.35
N ARG A 133 -12.89 12.04 -12.62
CA ARG A 133 -11.97 11.47 -13.62
C ARG A 133 -11.16 12.50 -14.32
#